data_8bb568444ce447171acabd664d2c4ba3
#
_entry.id   8bb568444ce447171acabd664d2c4ba3
#
_cell.length_a   1.000
_cell.length_b   1.000
_cell.length_c   1.000
_cell.angle_alpha   90.00
_cell.angle_beta   90.00
_cell.angle_gamma   90.00
#
_symmetry.space_group_name_H-M   'P 1'
#
loop_
_entity.id
_entity.type
_entity.pdbx_description
1 polymer ?
#
loop_
_entity_poly.entity_id
_entity_poly.type
_entity_poly.pdbx_seq_one_letter_code
_entity_poly.pdbx_strand_id
1 'polypeptide(L)'
;MAVMVKVGVLVLILTVLLVAAQEQTKYFEIGGKLVLRPEFSGPINSITWKHKGNLVAEWIKDKVSLEYLGDLKGRSELDLTTGTLTVSNMLKAHDGKFTVEINDKVLPGSFNAVGVRNLNRTKVEVIIRPLTCSSETSSCTMDCGNDFGDAEPVQYFWKNGEAGKWESGNKRKVIINDEETLSFKSFTCKAKNPFSEKESDPLENPFFSKSGGSNTAVVVGVVVAIVLIAVVVAAGWLIYQTFIKRASFCPGSADRNGGPVQPVEDGKPAETTEMMGKD
;
A
#
# COMPACT_ATOMS: atom_id res chain seq x y z
N MET A 1 13.59 -46.92 42.87
CA MET A 1 14.21 -46.78 41.55
C MET A 1 13.36 -47.39 40.41
N ALA A 2 12.91 -48.65 40.51
CA ALA A 2 12.15 -49.31 39.43
C ALA A 2 10.80 -48.62 39.04
N VAL A 3 10.11 -47.98 39.98
CA VAL A 3 8.83 -47.29 39.74
C VAL A 3 9.05 -45.99 38.97
N MET A 4 10.09 -45.23 39.32
CA MET A 4 10.42 -43.98 38.60
C MET A 4 10.86 -44.24 37.14
N VAL A 5 11.59 -45.31 36.89
CA VAL A 5 11.98 -45.70 35.52
C VAL A 5 10.75 -46.11 34.69
N LYS A 6 9.80 -46.84 35.26
CA LYS A 6 8.55 -47.22 34.58
C LYS A 6 7.66 -46.01 34.26
N VAL A 7 7.57 -45.05 35.18
CA VAL A 7 6.81 -43.81 34.94
C VAL A 7 7.50 -42.94 33.87
N GLY A 8 8.83 -42.83 33.90
CA GLY A 8 9.59 -42.10 32.88
C GLY A 8 9.44 -42.71 31.48
N VAL A 9 9.49 -44.02 31.36
CA VAL A 9 9.29 -44.75 30.10
C VAL A 9 7.84 -44.58 29.59
N LEU A 10 6.85 -44.65 30.50
CA LEU A 10 5.43 -44.46 30.13
C LEU A 10 5.16 -43.03 29.64
N VAL A 11 5.73 -42.01 30.29
CA VAL A 11 5.62 -40.58 29.86
C VAL A 11 6.32 -40.38 28.51
N LEU A 12 7.49 -41.00 28.29
CA LEU A 12 8.20 -40.91 27.01
C LEU A 12 7.40 -41.55 25.87
N ILE A 13 6.79 -42.72 26.11
CA ILE A 13 5.94 -43.42 25.14
C ILE A 13 4.69 -42.59 24.85
N LEU A 14 4.08 -41.95 25.86
CA LEU A 14 2.90 -41.10 25.70
C LEU A 14 3.23 -39.83 24.90
N THR A 15 4.39 -39.20 25.10
CA THR A 15 4.82 -38.03 24.32
C THR A 15 5.15 -38.38 22.87
N VAL A 16 5.74 -39.55 22.62
CA VAL A 16 6.00 -40.03 21.25
C VAL A 16 4.70 -40.35 20.51
N LEU A 17 3.68 -40.89 21.18
CA LEU A 17 2.38 -41.16 20.59
C LEU A 17 1.56 -39.86 20.28
N LEU A 18 1.77 -38.81 21.05
CA LEU A 18 1.13 -37.50 20.82
C LEU A 18 1.75 -36.73 19.64
N VAL A 19 3.00 -36.98 19.28
CA VAL A 19 3.66 -36.37 18.11
C VAL A 19 3.22 -37.00 16.78
N ALA A 20 2.69 -38.21 16.81
CA ALA A 20 2.44 -39.03 15.61
C ALA A 20 1.15 -38.67 14.82
N ALA A 21 0.32 -37.76 15.29
CA ALA A 21 -0.96 -37.42 14.65
C ALA A 21 -1.07 -35.90 14.29
N GLN A 22 0.03 -35.30 13.86
CA GLN A 22 0.02 -33.86 13.56
C GLN A 22 -0.67 -33.57 12.24
N GLU A 23 -1.77 -32.83 12.31
CA GLU A 23 -2.41 -32.27 11.13
C GLU A 23 -1.55 -31.13 10.56
N GLN A 24 -1.16 -31.24 9.29
CA GLN A 24 -0.38 -30.21 8.59
C GLN A 24 -1.31 -29.30 7.78
N THR A 25 -1.34 -28.00 8.09
CA THR A 25 -2.04 -27.04 7.22
C THR A 25 -1.24 -26.84 5.93
N LYS A 26 -1.90 -27.02 4.78
CA LYS A 26 -1.38 -26.78 3.45
C LYS A 26 -2.22 -25.73 2.75
N TYR A 27 -1.64 -24.57 2.56
CA TYR A 27 -2.30 -23.50 1.81
C TYR A 27 -2.20 -23.75 0.31
N PHE A 28 -3.26 -23.43 -0.43
CA PHE A 28 -3.26 -23.37 -1.88
C PHE A 28 -3.90 -22.06 -2.37
N GLU A 29 -3.39 -21.53 -3.47
CA GLU A 29 -4.04 -20.38 -4.11
C GLU A 29 -5.35 -20.84 -4.76
N ILE A 30 -6.45 -20.12 -4.54
CA ILE A 30 -7.73 -20.40 -5.19
C ILE A 30 -7.58 -20.29 -6.71
N GLY A 31 -7.88 -21.35 -7.44
CA GLY A 31 -7.60 -21.54 -8.87
C GLY A 31 -6.23 -22.16 -9.16
N GLY A 32 -5.39 -22.32 -8.14
CA GLY A 32 -4.04 -22.86 -8.24
C GLY A 32 -3.94 -24.37 -8.04
N LYS A 33 -2.77 -24.80 -7.60
CA LYS A 33 -2.40 -26.20 -7.43
C LYS A 33 -2.14 -26.50 -5.96
N LEU A 34 -2.60 -27.66 -5.49
CA LEU A 34 -2.28 -28.26 -4.19
C LEU A 34 -1.40 -29.48 -4.41
N VAL A 35 -0.30 -29.60 -3.65
CA VAL A 35 0.60 -30.76 -3.67
C VAL A 35 0.70 -31.34 -2.26
N LEU A 36 0.26 -32.58 -2.11
CA LEU A 36 0.26 -33.32 -0.85
C LEU A 36 1.24 -34.48 -0.95
N ARG A 37 2.33 -34.42 -0.19
CA ARG A 37 3.35 -35.46 -0.13
C ARG A 37 3.27 -36.16 1.21
N PRO A 38 2.93 -37.48 1.21
CA PRO A 38 2.91 -38.27 2.45
C PRO A 38 4.35 -38.54 2.95
N GLU A 39 4.51 -38.61 4.24
CA GLU A 39 5.74 -39.07 4.86
C GLU A 39 5.72 -40.61 4.91
N PHE A 40 6.22 -41.24 3.86
CA PHE A 40 6.28 -42.68 3.71
C PHE A 40 7.62 -43.09 3.06
N SER A 41 8.20 -44.14 3.57
CA SER A 41 9.43 -44.75 3.00
C SER A 41 9.20 -46.24 2.77
N GLY A 42 9.59 -46.70 1.59
CA GLY A 42 9.49 -48.12 1.21
C GLY A 42 8.65 -48.31 -0.06
N PRO A 43 8.55 -49.57 -0.54
CA PRO A 43 7.76 -49.88 -1.72
C PRO A 43 6.26 -49.66 -1.48
N ILE A 44 5.61 -49.06 -2.43
CA ILE A 44 4.18 -48.81 -2.41
C ILE A 44 3.47 -49.84 -3.29
N ASN A 45 2.51 -50.56 -2.70
CA ASN A 45 1.70 -51.57 -3.39
C ASN A 45 0.21 -51.19 -3.43
N SER A 46 -0.23 -50.27 -2.54
CA SER A 46 -1.55 -49.71 -2.61
C SER A 46 -1.52 -48.26 -2.09
N ILE A 47 -2.37 -47.38 -2.69
CA ILE A 47 -2.54 -45.99 -2.27
C ILE A 47 -4.03 -45.66 -2.35
N THR A 48 -4.57 -45.08 -1.28
CA THR A 48 -5.91 -44.55 -1.25
C THR A 48 -5.89 -43.15 -0.64
N TRP A 49 -6.22 -42.14 -1.45
CA TRP A 49 -6.40 -40.76 -1.00
C TRP A 49 -7.87 -40.46 -0.75
N LYS A 50 -8.16 -39.79 0.37
CA LYS A 50 -9.50 -39.35 0.75
C LYS A 50 -9.53 -37.85 1.04
N HIS A 51 -10.59 -37.17 0.65
CA HIS A 51 -10.90 -35.79 0.97
C HIS A 51 -12.23 -35.72 1.73
N LYS A 52 -12.23 -35.21 2.96
CA LYS A 52 -13.43 -35.19 3.85
C LYS A 52 -14.08 -36.58 3.97
N GLY A 53 -13.27 -37.65 3.97
CA GLY A 53 -13.71 -39.02 4.03
C GLY A 53 -14.13 -39.67 2.71
N ASN A 54 -14.29 -38.91 1.63
CA ASN A 54 -14.64 -39.41 0.31
C ASN A 54 -13.39 -39.76 -0.50
N LEU A 55 -13.47 -40.82 -1.31
CA LEU A 55 -12.40 -41.26 -2.19
C LEU A 55 -12.05 -40.19 -3.25
N VAL A 56 -10.75 -39.95 -3.43
CA VAL A 56 -10.17 -39.05 -4.45
C VAL A 56 -9.40 -39.81 -5.48
N ALA A 57 -8.52 -40.71 -5.02
CA ALA A 57 -7.70 -41.54 -5.88
C ALA A 57 -7.45 -42.87 -5.21
N GLU A 58 -7.51 -43.94 -5.98
CA GLU A 58 -7.24 -45.30 -5.52
C GLU A 58 -6.39 -46.04 -6.57
N TRP A 59 -5.42 -46.78 -6.07
CA TRP A 59 -4.59 -47.68 -6.86
C TRP A 59 -4.13 -48.85 -6.02
N ILE A 60 -4.27 -50.08 -6.53
CA ILE A 60 -3.74 -51.31 -5.90
C ILE A 60 -3.01 -52.10 -6.97
N LYS A 61 -1.72 -52.32 -6.74
CA LYS A 61 -0.85 -53.07 -7.66
C LYS A 61 -1.48 -54.41 -8.05
N ASP A 62 -1.51 -54.67 -9.35
CA ASP A 62 -2.02 -55.87 -9.97
C ASP A 62 -3.50 -56.22 -9.68
N LYS A 63 -4.25 -55.33 -9.02
CA LYS A 63 -5.68 -55.53 -8.69
C LYS A 63 -6.61 -54.38 -9.14
N VAL A 64 -6.22 -53.14 -8.84
CA VAL A 64 -7.03 -51.93 -9.18
C VAL A 64 -6.14 -50.98 -9.94
N SER A 65 -6.51 -50.71 -11.18
CA SER A 65 -5.88 -49.64 -11.98
C SER A 65 -6.10 -48.29 -11.30
N LEU A 66 -5.21 -47.33 -11.55
CA LEU A 66 -5.36 -45.99 -11.01
C LEU A 66 -6.66 -45.33 -11.42
N GLU A 67 -7.52 -45.08 -10.44
CA GLU A 67 -8.81 -44.43 -10.61
C GLU A 67 -8.88 -43.12 -9.81
N TYR A 68 -9.49 -42.10 -10.40
CA TYR A 68 -9.81 -40.84 -9.74
C TYR A 68 -11.31 -40.69 -9.58
N LEU A 69 -11.76 -40.24 -8.40
CA LEU A 69 -13.16 -40.26 -8.00
C LEU A 69 -13.57 -38.89 -7.42
N GLY A 70 -14.88 -38.69 -7.32
CA GLY A 70 -15.49 -37.52 -6.69
C GLY A 70 -15.22 -36.19 -7.40
N ASP A 71 -15.32 -35.11 -6.67
CA ASP A 71 -15.25 -33.72 -7.18
C ASP A 71 -13.86 -33.33 -7.70
N LEU A 72 -12.84 -34.10 -7.34
CA LEU A 72 -11.46 -33.84 -7.75
C LEU A 72 -11.02 -34.68 -8.97
N LYS A 73 -11.95 -35.50 -9.53
CA LYS A 73 -11.73 -36.23 -10.78
C LYS A 73 -11.45 -35.26 -11.93
N GLY A 74 -10.46 -35.60 -12.77
CA GLY A 74 -10.06 -34.79 -13.92
C GLY A 74 -9.14 -33.59 -13.59
N ARG A 75 -8.85 -33.40 -12.31
CA ARG A 75 -7.89 -32.39 -11.85
C ARG A 75 -6.80 -32.95 -10.92
N SER A 76 -6.89 -34.22 -10.59
CA SER A 76 -5.95 -34.94 -9.71
C SER A 76 -4.93 -35.74 -10.52
N GLU A 77 -3.71 -35.79 -10.01
CA GLU A 77 -2.60 -36.62 -10.51
C GLU A 77 -1.90 -37.26 -9.31
N LEU A 78 -1.67 -38.57 -9.36
CA LEU A 78 -1.04 -39.37 -8.31
C LEU A 78 0.27 -39.98 -8.80
N ASP A 79 1.35 -39.64 -8.10
CA ASP A 79 2.65 -40.29 -8.31
C ASP A 79 2.67 -41.60 -7.48
N LEU A 80 2.64 -42.74 -8.18
CA LEU A 80 2.63 -44.07 -7.56
C LEU A 80 3.96 -44.45 -6.87
N THR A 81 5.04 -43.72 -7.18
CA THR A 81 6.36 -43.97 -6.59
C THR A 81 6.49 -43.31 -5.22
N THR A 82 6.00 -42.07 -5.12
CA THR A 82 6.13 -41.27 -3.91
C THR A 82 4.83 -41.15 -3.09
N GLY A 83 3.72 -41.59 -3.67
CA GLY A 83 2.39 -41.40 -3.08
C GLY A 83 1.87 -39.96 -3.14
N THR A 84 2.58 -39.06 -3.82
CA THR A 84 2.24 -37.64 -3.89
C THR A 84 0.98 -37.41 -4.70
N LEU A 85 -0.03 -36.76 -4.08
CA LEU A 85 -1.24 -36.32 -4.76
C LEU A 85 -1.06 -34.85 -5.16
N THR A 86 -1.25 -34.55 -6.45
CA THR A 86 -1.32 -33.17 -6.98
C THR A 86 -2.73 -32.90 -7.47
N VAL A 87 -3.32 -31.80 -7.03
CA VAL A 87 -4.66 -31.37 -7.48
C VAL A 87 -4.56 -29.97 -8.07
N SER A 88 -5.03 -29.80 -9.31
CA SER A 88 -5.02 -28.53 -10.06
C SER A 88 -6.40 -27.86 -10.00
N ASN A 89 -6.43 -26.53 -10.27
CA ASN A 89 -7.65 -25.73 -10.29
C ASN A 89 -8.47 -25.88 -8.99
N MET A 90 -7.78 -25.78 -7.86
CA MET A 90 -8.38 -25.89 -6.54
C MET A 90 -9.32 -24.71 -6.25
N LEU A 91 -10.51 -24.98 -5.76
CA LEU A 91 -11.52 -24.00 -5.39
C LEU A 91 -11.62 -23.91 -3.85
N LYS A 92 -12.21 -22.84 -3.33
CA LYS A 92 -12.49 -22.68 -1.89
C LYS A 92 -13.35 -23.83 -1.33
N ALA A 93 -14.26 -24.39 -2.13
CA ALA A 93 -15.07 -25.56 -1.75
C ALA A 93 -14.24 -26.82 -1.46
N HIS A 94 -13.02 -26.88 -1.97
CA HIS A 94 -12.09 -28.00 -1.73
C HIS A 94 -11.24 -27.85 -0.46
N ASP A 95 -11.50 -26.82 0.37
CA ASP A 95 -10.92 -26.75 1.72
C ASP A 95 -11.25 -28.02 2.51
N GLY A 96 -10.37 -28.42 3.41
CA GLY A 96 -10.64 -29.46 4.35
C GLY A 96 -9.58 -30.55 4.40
N LYS A 97 -9.93 -31.61 5.11
CA LYS A 97 -8.99 -32.66 5.50
C LYS A 97 -8.75 -33.67 4.38
N PHE A 98 -7.48 -33.89 4.07
CA PHE A 98 -7.02 -35.00 3.23
C PHE A 98 -6.32 -36.05 4.11
N THR A 99 -6.59 -37.32 3.84
CA THR A 99 -5.95 -38.46 4.46
C THR A 99 -5.47 -39.42 3.39
N VAL A 100 -4.44 -40.16 3.70
CA VAL A 100 -3.84 -41.17 2.81
C VAL A 100 -3.65 -42.47 3.51
N GLU A 101 -3.96 -43.56 2.83
CA GLU A 101 -3.67 -44.93 3.22
C GLU A 101 -2.63 -45.49 2.23
N ILE A 102 -1.55 -46.07 2.74
CA ILE A 102 -0.52 -46.70 1.93
C ILE A 102 -0.30 -48.13 2.47
N ASN A 103 -0.34 -49.09 1.56
CA ASN A 103 -0.22 -50.54 1.90
C ASN A 103 -1.21 -50.96 3.01
N ASP A 104 -2.47 -50.55 2.81
CA ASP A 104 -3.61 -50.84 3.71
C ASP A 104 -3.45 -50.26 5.14
N LYS A 105 -2.56 -49.26 5.30
CA LYS A 105 -2.37 -48.55 6.57
C LYS A 105 -2.65 -47.08 6.41
N VAL A 106 -3.55 -46.54 7.22
CA VAL A 106 -3.77 -45.10 7.35
C VAL A 106 -2.51 -44.49 7.93
N LEU A 107 -1.91 -43.51 7.23
CA LEU A 107 -0.78 -42.75 7.75
C LEU A 107 -1.25 -41.86 8.91
N PRO A 108 -0.43 -41.71 9.97
CA PRO A 108 -0.82 -40.95 11.15
C PRO A 108 -0.98 -39.45 10.91
N GLY A 109 -0.33 -38.93 9.87
CA GLY A 109 -0.45 -37.53 9.47
C GLY A 109 -1.66 -37.29 8.55
N SER A 110 -2.26 -36.11 8.68
CA SER A 110 -3.29 -35.63 7.74
C SER A 110 -2.96 -34.23 7.29
N PHE A 111 -3.54 -33.81 6.14
CA PHE A 111 -3.37 -32.49 5.60
C PHE A 111 -4.67 -31.72 5.70
N ASN A 112 -4.64 -30.53 6.28
CA ASN A 112 -5.76 -29.60 6.24
C ASN A 112 -5.52 -28.60 5.11
N ALA A 113 -6.17 -28.78 3.99
CA ALA A 113 -6.07 -27.90 2.83
C ALA A 113 -6.89 -26.63 3.05
N VAL A 114 -6.29 -25.47 2.86
CA VAL A 114 -6.93 -24.16 3.03
C VAL A 114 -6.68 -23.30 1.80
N GLY A 115 -7.76 -22.97 1.09
CA GLY A 115 -7.72 -22.11 -0.09
C GLY A 115 -7.59 -20.65 0.31
N VAL A 116 -6.65 -19.97 -0.30
CA VAL A 116 -6.34 -18.56 -0.05
C VAL A 116 -6.43 -17.77 -1.35
N ARG A 117 -7.20 -16.67 -1.32
CA ARG A 117 -7.35 -15.77 -2.46
C ARG A 117 -6.13 -14.87 -2.60
N ASN A 118 -5.73 -14.62 -3.84
CA ASN A 118 -4.67 -13.68 -4.19
C ASN A 118 -5.08 -12.23 -3.86
N LEU A 119 -4.20 -11.47 -3.21
CA LEU A 119 -4.43 -10.09 -2.81
C LEU A 119 -4.41 -9.10 -3.98
N ASN A 120 -3.91 -9.48 -5.15
CA ASN A 120 -3.81 -8.57 -6.30
C ASN A 120 -5.17 -8.00 -6.73
N ARG A 121 -6.25 -8.74 -6.49
CA ARG A 121 -7.64 -8.33 -6.80
C ARG A 121 -8.35 -7.68 -5.61
N THR A 122 -7.66 -7.47 -4.50
CA THR A 122 -8.22 -6.88 -3.27
C THR A 122 -7.72 -5.45 -3.14
N LYS A 123 -8.60 -4.52 -2.79
CA LYS A 123 -8.19 -3.16 -2.45
C LYS A 123 -7.54 -3.16 -1.08
N VAL A 124 -6.28 -2.71 -1.01
CA VAL A 124 -5.56 -2.45 0.24
C VAL A 124 -5.43 -0.94 0.38
N GLU A 125 -5.93 -0.39 1.47
CA GLU A 125 -5.90 1.04 1.77
C GLU A 125 -5.69 1.26 3.26
N VAL A 126 -5.08 2.36 3.65
CA VAL A 126 -5.01 2.79 5.05
C VAL A 126 -6.29 3.53 5.39
N ILE A 127 -7.02 3.03 6.38
CA ILE A 127 -8.29 3.61 6.84
C ILE A 127 -8.04 4.23 8.21
N ILE A 128 -8.23 5.55 8.32
CA ILE A 128 -8.04 6.27 9.57
C ILE A 128 -9.33 6.38 10.37
N ARG A 129 -9.21 6.31 11.69
CA ARG A 129 -10.31 6.45 12.63
C ARG A 129 -9.88 7.24 13.88
N PRO A 130 -10.74 8.11 14.41
CA PRO A 130 -12.02 8.54 13.82
C PRO A 130 -11.82 9.34 12.52
N LEU A 131 -12.86 9.54 11.73
CA LEU A 131 -12.80 10.36 10.53
C LEU A 131 -12.46 11.83 10.81
N THR A 132 -12.64 12.26 12.06
CA THR A 132 -12.28 13.60 12.57
C THR A 132 -10.81 13.71 12.98
N CYS A 133 -9.99 12.67 12.71
CA CYS A 133 -8.55 12.69 12.98
C CYS A 133 -7.88 13.88 12.27
N SER A 134 -7.20 14.72 13.04
CA SER A 134 -6.57 15.95 12.56
C SER A 134 -5.38 16.33 13.44
N SER A 135 -4.69 17.41 13.09
CA SER A 135 -3.59 17.96 13.89
C SER A 135 -3.98 18.35 15.33
N GLU A 136 -5.26 18.47 15.63
CA GLU A 136 -5.78 18.81 16.96
C GLU A 136 -6.06 17.56 17.81
N THR A 137 -6.07 16.37 17.22
CA THR A 137 -6.28 15.11 17.92
C THR A 137 -4.98 14.60 18.54
N SER A 138 -5.04 14.06 19.76
CA SER A 138 -3.86 13.51 20.45
C SER A 138 -3.43 12.14 19.92
N SER A 139 -4.37 11.36 19.39
CA SER A 139 -4.09 10.05 18.81
C SER A 139 -5.18 9.60 17.84
N CYS A 140 -4.81 8.80 16.87
CA CYS A 140 -5.72 8.18 15.91
C CYS A 140 -5.35 6.71 15.70
N THR A 141 -6.25 5.97 15.07
CA THR A 141 -6.04 4.57 14.72
C THR A 141 -6.06 4.42 13.23
N MET A 142 -5.14 3.65 12.68
CA MET A 142 -5.11 3.27 11.29
C MET A 142 -5.37 1.77 11.15
N ASP A 143 -6.26 1.37 10.25
CA ASP A 143 -6.49 -0.01 9.87
C ASP A 143 -5.93 -0.23 8.46
N CYS A 144 -5.18 -1.35 8.25
CA CYS A 144 -4.69 -1.76 6.94
C CYS A 144 -5.73 -2.62 6.23
N GLY A 145 -6.48 -2.02 5.31
CA GLY A 145 -7.57 -2.67 4.59
C GLY A 145 -8.79 -2.96 5.46
N ASN A 146 -9.81 -3.47 4.80
CA ASN A 146 -11.05 -3.92 5.45
C ASN A 146 -10.95 -5.40 5.86
N ASP A 147 -11.98 -6.19 5.55
CA ASP A 147 -11.98 -7.63 5.73
C ASP A 147 -11.37 -8.30 4.48
N PHE A 148 -10.37 -9.14 4.69
CA PHE A 148 -9.72 -9.87 3.61
C PHE A 148 -10.43 -11.20 3.29
N GLY A 149 -11.31 -11.68 4.17
CA GLY A 149 -12.11 -12.88 3.96
C GLY A 149 -11.27 -14.08 3.50
N ASP A 150 -11.55 -14.61 2.32
CA ASP A 150 -10.82 -15.77 1.76
C ASP A 150 -9.33 -15.52 1.46
N ALA A 151 -8.81 -14.32 1.64
CA ALA A 151 -7.39 -14.05 1.49
C ALA A 151 -6.59 -14.28 2.79
N GLU A 152 -7.26 -14.56 3.92
CA GLU A 152 -6.59 -14.94 5.17
C GLU A 152 -5.86 -16.31 5.03
N PRO A 153 -4.72 -16.52 5.74
CA PRO A 153 -4.14 -15.66 6.76
C PRO A 153 -3.32 -14.50 6.15
N VAL A 154 -3.44 -13.32 6.74
CA VAL A 154 -2.75 -12.10 6.29
C VAL A 154 -1.79 -11.59 7.37
N GLN A 155 -0.56 -11.29 6.97
CA GLN A 155 0.43 -10.56 7.73
C GLN A 155 0.42 -9.09 7.31
N TYR A 156 0.65 -8.19 8.26
CA TYR A 156 0.60 -6.75 8.04
C TYR A 156 1.95 -6.11 8.28
N PHE A 157 2.26 -5.13 7.45
CA PHE A 157 3.48 -4.33 7.58
C PHE A 157 3.13 -2.86 7.42
N TRP A 158 3.87 -2.01 8.10
CA TRP A 158 3.70 -0.57 8.07
C TRP A 158 4.98 0.12 7.67
N LYS A 159 4.86 1.23 6.95
CA LYS A 159 5.97 2.08 6.54
C LYS A 159 5.61 3.53 6.86
N ASN A 160 6.48 4.20 7.62
CA ASN A 160 6.34 5.60 8.00
C ASN A 160 7.18 6.45 7.02
N GLY A 161 6.52 7.34 6.28
CA GLY A 161 7.16 8.15 5.23
C GLY A 161 7.60 7.35 4.00
N GLU A 162 8.00 8.03 2.95
CA GLU A 162 8.40 7.40 1.67
C GLU A 162 9.69 6.60 1.81
N ALA A 163 10.68 7.11 2.55
CA ALA A 163 11.99 6.50 2.76
C ALA A 163 12.02 5.49 3.93
N GLY A 164 10.89 5.29 4.63
CA GLY A 164 10.79 4.40 5.78
C GLY A 164 11.01 2.94 5.41
N LYS A 165 11.41 2.14 6.40
CA LYS A 165 11.51 0.68 6.27
C LYS A 165 10.16 0.04 6.60
N TRP A 166 9.93 -1.15 6.02
CA TRP A 166 8.78 -1.98 6.36
C TRP A 166 8.99 -2.63 7.73
N GLU A 167 8.02 -2.43 8.63
CA GLU A 167 8.00 -3.01 9.96
C GLU A 167 6.78 -3.93 10.08
N SER A 168 6.98 -5.13 10.62
CA SER A 168 5.89 -6.06 10.90
C SER A 168 5.01 -5.49 12.01
N GLY A 169 3.69 -5.63 11.86
CA GLY A 169 2.73 -5.11 12.84
C GLY A 169 1.38 -5.78 12.75
N ASN A 170 0.44 -5.27 13.51
CA ASN A 170 -0.95 -5.69 13.48
C ASN A 170 -1.72 -5.00 12.34
N LYS A 171 -2.88 -5.56 11.98
CA LYS A 171 -3.83 -4.91 11.06
C LYS A 171 -4.15 -3.47 11.49
N ARG A 172 -4.24 -3.25 12.79
CA ARG A 172 -4.50 -1.97 13.44
C ARG A 172 -3.23 -1.39 14.05
N LYS A 173 -2.95 -0.12 13.73
CA LYS A 173 -1.86 0.66 14.29
C LYS A 173 -2.41 1.94 14.91
N VAL A 174 -2.01 2.24 16.13
CA VAL A 174 -2.29 3.53 16.78
C VAL A 174 -1.15 4.48 16.43
N ILE A 175 -1.49 5.70 16.03
CA ILE A 175 -0.55 6.81 15.84
C ILE A 175 -0.85 7.89 16.88
N ILE A 176 0.21 8.44 17.46
CA ILE A 176 0.15 9.49 18.47
C ILE A 176 0.66 10.78 17.84
N ASN A 177 0.05 11.91 18.19
CA ASN A 177 0.48 13.22 17.71
C ASN A 177 1.69 13.69 18.53
N ASP A 178 2.87 13.22 18.17
CA ASP A 178 4.15 13.52 18.80
C ASP A 178 5.21 13.93 17.76
N GLU A 179 6.37 14.38 18.23
CA GLU A 179 7.46 14.86 17.36
C GLU A 179 7.94 13.81 16.35
N GLU A 180 7.97 12.52 16.75
CA GLU A 180 8.37 11.43 15.87
C GLU A 180 7.36 11.28 14.74
N THR A 181 6.07 11.17 15.07
CA THR A 181 4.99 11.01 14.09
C THR A 181 4.89 12.22 13.16
N LEU A 182 5.09 13.43 13.67
CA LEU A 182 5.12 14.66 12.89
C LEU A 182 6.28 14.73 11.88
N SER A 183 7.32 13.92 12.06
CA SER A 183 8.43 13.85 11.10
C SER A 183 8.06 13.13 9.79
N PHE A 184 7.01 12.32 9.79
CA PHE A 184 6.58 11.53 8.64
C PHE A 184 5.45 12.23 7.86
N LYS A 185 5.60 12.35 6.54
CA LYS A 185 4.58 12.96 5.67
C LYS A 185 3.40 12.04 5.38
N SER A 186 3.61 10.74 5.41
CA SER A 186 2.61 9.75 5.01
C SER A 186 2.83 8.41 5.70
N PHE A 187 1.79 7.58 5.70
CA PHE A 187 1.81 6.20 6.14
C PHE A 187 1.38 5.29 4.99
N THR A 188 2.04 4.15 4.86
CA THR A 188 1.68 3.11 3.89
C THR A 188 1.58 1.81 4.63
N CYS A 189 0.61 0.98 4.30
CA CYS A 189 0.55 -0.38 4.79
C CYS A 189 0.69 -1.41 3.67
N LYS A 190 1.12 -2.60 4.04
CA LYS A 190 1.22 -3.75 3.16
C LYS A 190 0.57 -4.95 3.81
N ALA A 191 -0.29 -5.62 3.06
CA ALA A 191 -0.88 -6.90 3.40
C ALA A 191 -0.14 -8.01 2.62
N LYS A 192 0.19 -9.11 3.30
CA LYS A 192 0.90 -10.25 2.73
C LYS A 192 0.25 -11.55 3.17
N ASN A 193 -0.04 -12.43 2.23
CA ASN A 193 -0.48 -13.80 2.48
C ASN A 193 0.50 -14.81 1.84
N PRO A 194 0.28 -16.15 1.97
CA PRO A 194 1.21 -17.15 1.43
C PRO A 194 1.50 -17.05 -0.08
N PHE A 195 0.64 -16.38 -0.87
CA PHE A 195 0.75 -16.38 -2.34
C PHE A 195 0.98 -15.00 -2.95
N SER A 196 0.74 -13.93 -2.18
CA SER A 196 0.79 -12.58 -2.73
C SER A 196 1.02 -11.53 -1.66
N GLU A 197 1.46 -10.35 -2.09
CA GLU A 197 1.50 -9.16 -1.24
C GLU A 197 0.99 -7.95 -2.03
N LYS A 198 0.39 -7.01 -1.30
CA LYS A 198 -0.11 -5.78 -1.89
C LYS A 198 0.06 -4.62 -0.93
N GLU A 199 0.52 -3.51 -1.46
CA GLU A 199 0.68 -2.25 -0.75
C GLU A 199 -0.54 -1.35 -0.95
N SER A 200 -0.80 -0.49 0.02
CA SER A 200 -1.76 0.61 -0.11
C SER A 200 -1.13 1.80 -0.83
N ASP A 201 -1.95 2.68 -1.33
CA ASP A 201 -1.51 4.05 -1.60
C ASP A 201 -1.08 4.72 -0.28
N PRO A 202 -0.11 5.67 -0.32
CA PRO A 202 0.27 6.42 0.87
C PRO A 202 -0.89 7.28 1.36
N LEU A 203 -1.22 7.18 2.65
CA LEU A 203 -2.14 8.10 3.33
C LEU A 203 -1.34 9.28 3.89
N GLU A 204 -1.72 10.51 3.57
CA GLU A 204 -1.13 11.69 4.19
C GLU A 204 -1.31 11.64 5.73
N ASN A 205 -0.25 11.99 6.47
CA ASN A 205 -0.29 12.02 7.92
C ASN A 205 -1.26 13.13 8.38
N PRO A 206 -2.34 12.80 9.11
CA PRO A 206 -3.34 13.78 9.53
C PRO A 206 -2.80 14.81 10.53
N PHE A 207 -1.73 14.46 11.24
CA PHE A 207 -1.05 15.36 12.17
C PHE A 207 -0.02 16.25 11.48
N PHE A 208 0.44 15.86 10.27
CA PHE A 208 1.36 16.67 9.51
C PHE A 208 0.64 17.94 9.06
N SER A 209 0.70 18.96 9.91
CA SER A 209 0.35 20.31 9.46
C SER A 209 1.31 20.60 8.30
N LYS A 210 0.78 20.76 7.08
CA LYS A 210 1.49 21.54 6.07
C LYS A 210 1.71 22.88 6.78
N SER A 211 2.83 23.04 7.46
CA SER A 211 3.30 24.33 7.90
C SER A 211 3.20 25.14 6.62
N GLY A 212 2.13 25.93 6.53
CA GLY A 212 1.92 26.77 5.40
C GLY A 212 3.25 27.45 5.26
N GLY A 213 3.98 27.15 4.17
CA GLY A 213 5.21 27.85 3.88
C GLY A 213 4.81 29.29 4.03
N SER A 214 5.11 29.83 5.20
CA SER A 214 4.79 31.21 5.53
C SER A 214 5.42 31.93 4.37
N ASN A 215 4.60 32.59 3.54
CA ASN A 215 5.05 33.47 2.48
C ASN A 215 5.83 34.64 3.09
N THR A 216 6.36 34.45 4.30
CA THR A 216 7.15 35.42 5.05
C THR A 216 8.33 35.92 4.20
N ALA A 217 8.98 35.02 3.46
CA ALA A 217 10.01 35.43 2.51
C ALA A 217 9.44 36.26 1.36
N VAL A 218 8.27 35.89 0.85
CA VAL A 218 7.58 36.66 -0.20
C VAL A 218 7.04 37.96 0.36
N VAL A 219 6.39 37.93 1.54
CA VAL A 219 5.87 39.13 2.21
C VAL A 219 7.00 40.08 2.58
N VAL A 220 8.13 39.61 3.14
CA VAL A 220 9.31 40.42 3.43
C VAL A 220 9.91 40.97 2.14
N GLY A 221 10.02 40.17 1.09
CA GLY A 221 10.53 40.63 -0.22
C GLY A 221 9.65 41.74 -0.82
N VAL A 222 8.33 41.60 -0.78
CA VAL A 222 7.38 42.62 -1.26
C VAL A 222 7.47 43.88 -0.42
N VAL A 223 7.52 43.81 0.90
CA VAL A 223 7.65 44.96 1.79
C VAL A 223 8.97 45.71 1.54
N VAL A 224 10.09 44.98 1.43
CA VAL A 224 11.39 45.59 1.10
C VAL A 224 11.35 46.27 -0.26
N ALA A 225 10.76 45.68 -1.28
CA ALA A 225 10.62 46.27 -2.61
C ALA A 225 9.80 47.56 -2.57
N ILE A 226 8.68 47.59 -1.84
CA ILE A 226 7.82 48.80 -1.68
C ILE A 226 8.62 49.90 -0.96
N VAL A 227 9.37 49.58 0.10
CA VAL A 227 10.18 50.58 0.81
C VAL A 227 11.27 51.14 -0.10
N LEU A 228 11.95 50.32 -0.87
CA LEU A 228 12.98 50.78 -1.83
C LEU A 228 12.37 51.71 -2.91
N ILE A 229 11.22 51.37 -3.46
CA ILE A 229 10.51 52.21 -4.41
C ILE A 229 10.15 53.55 -3.77
N ALA A 230 9.61 53.54 -2.53
CA ALA A 230 9.29 54.78 -1.82
C ALA A 230 10.51 55.67 -1.56
N VAL A 231 11.67 55.08 -1.21
CA VAL A 231 12.93 55.81 -1.03
C VAL A 231 13.40 56.43 -2.34
N VAL A 232 13.33 55.71 -3.48
CA VAL A 232 13.71 56.21 -4.79
C VAL A 232 12.84 57.33 -5.23
N VAL A 233 11.49 57.22 -5.03
CA VAL A 233 10.52 58.29 -5.34
C VAL A 233 10.78 59.52 -4.48
N ALA A 234 11.01 59.35 -3.17
CA ALA A 234 11.32 60.46 -2.27
C ALA A 234 12.60 61.19 -2.65
N ALA A 235 13.66 60.44 -2.98
CA ALA A 235 14.93 60.98 -3.44
C ALA A 235 14.78 61.73 -4.76
N GLY A 236 14.04 61.15 -5.72
CA GLY A 236 13.71 61.83 -7.00
C GLY A 236 12.96 63.12 -6.82
N TRP A 237 11.96 63.11 -5.89
CA TRP A 237 11.21 64.31 -5.56
C TRP A 237 12.05 65.43 -4.91
N LEU A 238 12.99 65.06 -4.02
CA LEU A 238 13.93 65.99 -3.44
C LEU A 238 14.86 66.59 -4.48
N ILE A 239 15.40 65.80 -5.41
CA ILE A 239 16.23 66.27 -6.53
C ILE A 239 15.40 67.20 -7.42
N TYR A 240 14.17 66.86 -7.73
CA TYR A 240 13.27 67.70 -8.53
C TYR A 240 13.00 69.07 -7.85
N GLN A 241 12.75 69.04 -6.50
CA GLN A 241 12.59 70.30 -5.75
C GLN A 241 13.86 71.19 -5.76
N THR A 242 15.05 70.56 -5.65
CA THR A 242 16.31 71.35 -5.74
C THR A 242 16.53 71.90 -7.13
N PHE A 243 16.14 71.19 -8.19
CA PHE A 243 16.24 71.64 -9.58
C PHE A 243 15.31 72.84 -9.85
N ILE A 244 14.03 72.76 -9.40
CA ILE A 244 13.04 73.85 -9.56
C ILE A 244 13.51 75.10 -8.79
N LYS A 245 14.02 74.93 -7.55
CA LYS A 245 14.55 76.05 -6.77
C LYS A 245 15.77 76.72 -7.42
N ARG A 246 16.60 75.95 -8.15
CA ARG A 246 17.70 76.52 -8.94
C ARG A 246 17.25 77.22 -10.22
N ALA A 247 16.20 76.76 -10.87
CA ALA A 247 15.65 77.38 -12.09
C ALA A 247 14.97 78.70 -11.81
N SER A 248 14.52 78.97 -10.56
CA SER A 248 13.87 80.22 -10.17
C SER A 248 14.83 81.35 -9.80
N PHE A 249 16.16 81.21 -10.00
CA PHE A 249 17.15 82.19 -9.65
C PHE A 249 18.04 82.55 -10.84
N CYS A 250 17.38 83.02 -11.98
CA CYS A 250 18.03 83.78 -13.00
C CYS A 250 17.33 85.16 -13.15
N PRO A 251 17.95 86.27 -12.73
CA PRO A 251 17.38 87.60 -13.02
C PRO A 251 17.65 87.99 -14.48
N GLY A 252 16.67 88.61 -15.07
CA GLY A 252 16.51 88.94 -16.48
C GLY A 252 17.58 89.77 -17.10
N SER A 253 17.61 89.77 -18.40
CA SER A 253 18.01 90.87 -19.26
C SER A 253 17.01 90.97 -20.37
N ALA A 254 16.46 92.21 -20.45
CA ALA A 254 15.61 92.72 -21.51
C ALA A 254 16.44 92.91 -22.80
N ASP A 255 15.88 92.59 -23.96
CA ASP A 255 15.71 93.64 -25.03
C ASP A 255 14.76 93.16 -26.18
N ARG A 256 14.01 94.09 -26.59
CA ARG A 256 13.12 94.45 -27.62
C ARG A 256 13.31 93.88 -29.03
N ASN A 257 12.20 93.69 -29.69
CA ASN A 257 11.66 94.07 -31.01
C ASN A 257 11.11 92.85 -31.74
N GLY A 258 9.83 92.98 -32.06
CA GLY A 258 9.21 93.44 -33.22
C GLY A 258 8.41 92.45 -33.93
N GLY A 259 7.08 92.65 -33.99
CA GLY A 259 6.25 92.38 -35.16
C GLY A 259 5.46 91.06 -35.18
N PRO A 260 4.17 91.26 -35.50
CA PRO A 260 3.20 90.16 -35.47
C PRO A 260 2.96 89.56 -36.88
N VAL A 261 2.68 88.33 -36.98
CA VAL A 261 1.94 87.73 -38.08
C VAL A 261 1.04 86.59 -37.56
N GLN A 262 -0.21 86.74 -37.99
CA GLN A 262 -1.38 85.96 -37.69
C GLN A 262 -1.40 84.57 -38.42
N PRO A 263 -2.50 83.80 -38.27
CA PRO A 263 -2.52 82.35 -38.16
C PRO A 263 -2.97 81.66 -39.46
N VAL A 264 -2.75 80.34 -39.53
CA VAL A 264 -3.46 79.52 -40.51
C VAL A 264 -3.94 78.21 -39.78
N GLU A 265 -5.22 78.08 -40.01
CA GLU A 265 -6.11 77.00 -39.63
C GLU A 265 -5.82 75.68 -40.32
N ASP A 266 -6.49 74.68 -39.73
CA ASP A 266 -7.14 73.51 -40.33
C ASP A 266 -6.37 72.19 -40.49
N GLY A 267 -7.06 71.20 -40.00
CA GLY A 267 -6.97 69.84 -40.51
C GLY A 267 -7.21 68.72 -39.54
N LYS A 268 -8.41 68.51 -39.10
CA LYS A 268 -8.98 67.22 -38.65
C LYS A 268 -9.53 66.52 -39.92
N PRO A 269 -9.98 65.27 -39.94
CA PRO A 269 -9.71 63.98 -39.17
C PRO A 269 -9.58 62.80 -40.14
N ALA A 270 -9.50 61.54 -39.57
CA ALA A 270 -10.13 60.31 -40.03
C ALA A 270 -9.53 59.15 -39.17
N GLU A 271 -10.19 58.50 -38.33
CA GLU A 271 -11.21 57.45 -38.40
C GLU A 271 -10.94 56.36 -39.45
N THR A 272 -10.86 55.14 -39.05
CA THR A 272 -11.53 53.95 -39.54
C THR A 272 -10.82 52.67 -39.04
N THR A 273 -11.45 51.92 -38.12
CA THR A 273 -12.30 50.75 -38.37
C THR A 273 -11.56 49.40 -38.50
N GLU A 274 -11.88 48.54 -37.52
CA GLU A 274 -12.30 47.12 -37.62
C GLU A 274 -11.52 46.16 -38.50
N MET A 275 -11.29 45.00 -37.93
CA MET A 275 -12.00 43.72 -38.13
C MET A 275 -11.14 42.62 -37.51
N MET A 276 -11.63 41.84 -36.53
CA MET A 276 -12.39 40.62 -36.68
C MET A 276 -11.69 39.42 -37.39
N GLY A 277 -11.66 38.26 -36.70
CA GLY A 277 -11.47 36.87 -37.19
C GLY A 277 -10.71 36.03 -36.18
N LYS A 278 -11.34 35.31 -35.34
CA LYS A 278 -11.83 33.92 -35.49
C LYS A 278 -10.84 33.02 -36.23
N ASP A 279 -10.20 32.09 -35.46
CA ASP A 279 -10.57 30.66 -35.44
C ASP A 279 -10.06 29.98 -34.17
#